data_5c66bbe390dc753430151ec0e508e8cd
#
_entry.id   5c66bbe390dc753430151ec0e508e8cd
#
_cell.length_a   1.000
_cell.length_b   1.000
_cell.length_c   1.000
_cell.angle_alpha   90.00
_cell.angle_beta   90.00
_cell.angle_gamma   90.00
#
_symmetry.space_group_name_H-M   'P 1'
#
loop_
_entity.id
_entity.type
_entity.pdbx_description
1 polymer ?
#
loop_
_entity_poly.entity_id
_entity_poly.type
_entity_poly.pdbx_seq_one_letter_code
_entity_poly.pdbx_strand_id
1 'polypeptide(L)'
;MNWNIITDSSCDLLPSISPDGRIRLTSVPFTIRIGERDFVDDEHLDTMEMLSAMEQERSAGHTSCPTPDAWLAQFEQADCAIAITISSQLSGSMNSALAARDMALEKDPDKKIVILDSLSTGPEVLLCVKEIERLIRQGLSFDDIAAHARGFLQKTKILFALSSFDNLIKNGRIHRLTGMLAKALGIWGIGSGSDEGKITFESKARGAKKVVQTLVSTMKEHGFIGGNVAISHCDNLALAQTLKNSILDIWENTSIEILPTRGLCSYYAERGGLIVSY
;
A
#
# COMPACT_ATOMS: atom_id res chain seq x y z
N MET A 1 2.99 -12.37 -25.44
CA MET A 1 1.98 -12.01 -24.44
C MET A 1 2.58 -10.92 -23.57
N ASN A 2 1.98 -9.75 -23.58
CA ASN A 2 2.41 -8.58 -22.81
C ASN A 2 1.57 -8.50 -21.55
N TRP A 3 2.25 -8.39 -20.42
CA TRP A 3 1.62 -8.31 -19.10
C TRP A 3 1.61 -6.88 -18.60
N ASN A 4 0.49 -6.43 -18.05
CA ASN A 4 0.42 -5.21 -17.26
C ASN A 4 -0.01 -5.56 -15.83
N ILE A 5 0.86 -5.35 -14.87
CA ILE A 5 0.53 -5.35 -13.45
C ILE A 5 0.15 -3.91 -13.12
N ILE A 6 -1.08 -3.70 -12.68
CA ILE A 6 -1.63 -2.37 -12.47
C ILE A 6 -1.95 -2.23 -10.99
N THR A 7 -1.46 -1.18 -10.36
CA THR A 7 -1.88 -0.84 -8.98
C THR A 7 -2.54 0.53 -8.97
N ASP A 8 -3.34 0.82 -7.98
CA ASP A 8 -3.53 2.22 -7.64
C ASP A 8 -2.31 2.76 -6.87
N SER A 9 -2.23 4.06 -6.67
CA SER A 9 -1.06 4.67 -6.04
C SER A 9 -0.94 4.43 -4.54
N SER A 10 -1.77 3.56 -3.98
CA SER A 10 -1.55 3.03 -2.62
C SER A 10 -0.36 2.07 -2.55
N CYS A 11 0.09 1.54 -3.67
CA CYS A 11 1.35 0.81 -3.78
C CYS A 11 2.51 1.81 -3.83
N ASP A 12 3.50 1.64 -2.98
CA ASP A 12 4.64 2.56 -2.90
C ASP A 12 5.68 2.38 -4.04
N LEU A 13 5.43 1.47 -5.01
CA LEU A 13 6.28 1.29 -6.19
C LEU A 13 6.01 2.35 -7.26
N LEU A 14 7.07 2.77 -7.93
CA LEU A 14 6.98 3.57 -9.15
C LEU A 14 6.69 2.70 -10.37
N PRO A 15 6.01 3.24 -11.40
CA PRO A 15 5.85 2.56 -12.68
C PRO A 15 7.19 2.12 -13.26
N SER A 16 7.20 0.95 -13.90
CA SER A 16 8.43 0.36 -14.46
C SER A 16 8.11 -0.59 -15.61
N ILE A 17 9.14 -0.92 -16.39
CA ILE A 17 9.07 -1.92 -17.46
C ILE A 17 10.22 -2.91 -17.26
N SER A 18 9.95 -4.20 -17.32
CA SER A 18 10.99 -5.23 -17.23
C SER A 18 12.01 -5.08 -18.38
N PRO A 19 13.28 -5.50 -18.17
CA PRO A 19 14.32 -5.35 -19.19
C PRO A 19 13.99 -6.02 -20.55
N ASP A 20 13.17 -7.06 -20.54
CA ASP A 20 12.72 -7.77 -21.74
C ASP A 20 11.42 -7.17 -22.35
N GLY A 21 10.89 -6.10 -21.76
CA GLY A 21 9.69 -5.40 -22.19
C GLY A 21 8.37 -6.16 -22.02
N ARG A 22 8.39 -7.37 -21.46
CA ARG A 22 7.21 -8.23 -21.36
C ARG A 22 6.30 -7.94 -20.18
N ILE A 23 6.85 -7.38 -19.10
CA ILE A 23 6.12 -7.05 -17.89
C ILE A 23 6.18 -5.54 -17.70
N ARG A 24 5.03 -4.91 -17.62
CA ARG A 24 4.88 -3.51 -17.27
C ARG A 24 4.22 -3.42 -15.90
N LEU A 25 4.74 -2.57 -15.03
CA LEU A 25 4.07 -2.11 -13.83
C LEU A 25 3.57 -0.69 -14.09
N THR A 26 2.28 -0.46 -13.89
CA THR A 26 1.65 0.86 -14.01
C THR A 26 0.90 1.21 -12.74
N SER A 27 0.72 2.52 -12.50
CA SER A 27 0.02 3.04 -11.34
C SER A 27 -1.12 3.95 -11.79
N VAL A 28 -2.30 3.80 -11.18
CA VAL A 28 -3.44 4.69 -11.40
C VAL A 28 -3.54 5.62 -10.19
N PRO A 29 -3.36 6.94 -10.38
CA PRO A 29 -3.13 7.86 -9.28
C PRO A 29 -4.40 8.19 -8.50
N PHE A 30 -4.28 8.28 -7.18
CA PHE A 30 -5.20 9.02 -6.34
C PHE A 30 -4.96 10.52 -6.48
N THR A 31 -5.96 11.32 -6.15
CA THR A 31 -5.80 12.76 -5.94
C THR A 31 -5.97 13.08 -4.47
N ILE A 32 -5.03 13.83 -3.90
CA ILE A 32 -5.02 14.27 -2.52
C ILE A 32 -5.26 15.79 -2.51
N ARG A 33 -6.37 16.23 -1.92
CA ARG A 33 -6.68 17.64 -1.76
C ARG A 33 -6.30 18.14 -0.37
N ILE A 34 -5.51 19.21 -0.33
CA ILE A 34 -5.06 19.88 0.90
C ILE A 34 -5.37 21.37 0.73
N GLY A 35 -6.34 21.89 1.48
CA GLY A 35 -6.89 23.23 1.26
C GLY A 35 -7.44 23.35 -0.17
N GLU A 36 -6.95 24.35 -0.91
CA GLU A 36 -7.32 24.60 -2.33
C GLU A 36 -6.43 23.87 -3.34
N ARG A 37 -5.45 23.08 -2.88
CA ARG A 37 -4.45 22.44 -3.75
C ARG A 37 -4.77 20.98 -3.96
N ASP A 38 -4.69 20.52 -5.20
CA ASP A 38 -4.74 19.11 -5.58
C ASP A 38 -3.33 18.58 -5.86
N PHE A 39 -3.01 17.47 -5.23
CA PHE A 39 -1.80 16.70 -5.43
C PHE A 39 -2.16 15.36 -6.08
N VAL A 40 -1.75 15.17 -7.33
CA VAL A 40 -1.94 13.90 -8.05
C VAL A 40 -0.80 12.96 -7.66
N ASP A 41 -1.13 11.77 -7.17
CA ASP A 41 -0.15 10.80 -6.67
C ASP A 41 0.44 9.96 -7.81
N ASP A 42 1.02 10.64 -8.80
CA ASP A 42 1.77 10.06 -9.92
C ASP A 42 3.29 10.09 -9.68
N GLU A 43 4.08 9.74 -10.68
CA GLU A 43 5.55 9.72 -10.61
C GLU A 43 6.20 11.10 -10.46
N HIS A 44 5.43 12.17 -10.67
CA HIS A 44 5.91 13.56 -10.60
C HIS A 44 5.61 14.24 -9.27
N LEU A 45 4.85 13.58 -8.38
CA LEU A 45 4.48 14.14 -7.10
C LEU A 45 5.72 14.40 -6.22
N ASP A 46 5.92 15.66 -5.82
CA ASP A 46 6.80 16.01 -4.72
C ASP A 46 6.10 15.72 -3.38
N THR A 47 6.37 14.54 -2.82
CA THR A 47 5.80 14.11 -1.54
C THR A 47 6.21 15.02 -0.38
N MET A 48 7.40 15.64 -0.44
CA MET A 48 7.87 16.54 0.62
C MET A 48 7.14 17.88 0.58
N GLU A 49 6.84 18.37 -0.62
CA GLU A 49 5.97 19.57 -0.78
C GLU A 49 4.56 19.28 -0.27
N MET A 50 3.99 18.13 -0.61
CA MET A 50 2.67 17.72 -0.12
C MET A 50 2.63 17.61 1.40
N LEU A 51 3.61 16.98 2.03
CA LEU A 51 3.72 16.88 3.50
C LEU A 51 3.83 18.26 4.15
N SER A 52 4.61 19.18 3.55
CA SER A 52 4.74 20.55 4.04
C SER A 52 3.41 21.33 3.93
N ALA A 53 2.65 21.13 2.86
CA ALA A 53 1.32 21.69 2.72
C ALA A 53 0.35 21.15 3.78
N MET A 54 0.40 19.84 4.08
CA MET A 54 -0.41 19.24 5.15
C MET A 54 -0.11 19.81 6.53
N GLU A 55 1.15 20.11 6.84
CA GLU A 55 1.56 20.67 8.13
C GLU A 55 1.12 22.13 8.31
N GLN A 56 0.99 22.87 7.21
CA GLN A 56 0.57 24.27 7.20
C GLN A 56 -0.97 24.43 7.19
N GLU A 57 -1.68 23.46 6.63
CA GLU A 57 -3.13 23.51 6.48
C GLU A 57 -3.83 23.00 7.75
N ARG A 58 -4.84 23.78 8.22
CA ARG A 58 -5.63 23.42 9.41
C ARG A 58 -6.89 22.64 9.07
N SER A 59 -7.38 22.80 7.85
CA SER A 59 -8.55 22.05 7.40
C SER A 59 -8.21 20.59 7.14
N ALA A 60 -9.22 19.73 7.19
CA ALA A 60 -9.03 18.33 6.82
C ALA A 60 -8.86 18.23 5.29
N GLY A 61 -7.74 17.68 4.85
CA GLY A 61 -7.62 17.22 3.48
C GLY A 61 -8.52 16.01 3.22
N HIS A 62 -8.68 15.64 1.96
CA HIS A 62 -9.39 14.43 1.55
C HIS A 62 -8.74 13.80 0.33
N THR A 63 -9.07 12.53 0.07
CA THR A 63 -8.54 11.78 -1.06
C THR A 63 -9.66 11.29 -1.96
N SER A 64 -9.43 11.33 -3.27
CA SER A 64 -10.32 10.79 -4.29
C SER A 64 -9.65 9.62 -4.99
N CYS A 65 -10.37 8.50 -5.10
CA CYS A 65 -9.87 7.32 -5.80
C CYS A 65 -9.83 7.57 -7.32
N PRO A 66 -9.03 6.78 -8.06
CA PRO A 66 -8.99 6.85 -9.51
C PRO A 66 -10.35 6.63 -10.15
N THR A 67 -10.62 7.30 -11.27
CA THR A 67 -11.85 7.12 -12.05
C THR A 67 -11.82 5.81 -12.86
N PRO A 68 -12.98 5.27 -13.29
CA PRO A 68 -13.01 4.12 -14.20
C PRO A 68 -12.22 4.36 -15.49
N ASP A 69 -12.28 5.57 -16.08
CA ASP A 69 -11.53 5.90 -17.30
C ASP A 69 -10.02 5.80 -17.11
N ALA A 70 -9.51 6.21 -15.95
CA ALA A 70 -8.09 6.10 -15.61
C ALA A 70 -7.63 4.62 -15.54
N TRP A 71 -8.45 3.73 -14.98
CA TRP A 71 -8.21 2.29 -14.97
C TRP A 71 -8.33 1.69 -16.38
N LEU A 72 -9.36 2.08 -17.15
CA LEU A 72 -9.61 1.59 -18.51
C LEU A 72 -8.40 1.84 -19.42
N ALA A 73 -7.83 3.04 -19.35
CA ALA A 73 -6.65 3.39 -20.12
C ALA A 73 -5.46 2.44 -19.87
N GLN A 74 -5.35 1.84 -18.67
CA GLN A 74 -4.31 0.86 -18.36
C GLN A 74 -4.66 -0.54 -18.86
N PHE A 75 -5.95 -0.94 -18.79
CA PHE A 75 -6.39 -2.25 -19.31
C PHE A 75 -6.27 -2.37 -20.82
N GLU A 76 -6.39 -1.26 -21.55
CA GLU A 76 -6.26 -1.25 -23.01
C GLU A 76 -4.82 -1.51 -23.52
N GLN A 77 -3.80 -1.36 -22.65
CA GLN A 77 -2.39 -1.39 -23.05
C GLN A 77 -1.75 -2.79 -23.09
N ALA A 78 -2.44 -3.84 -22.66
CA ALA A 78 -1.86 -5.18 -22.60
C ALA A 78 -2.85 -6.28 -22.94
N ASP A 79 -2.31 -7.46 -23.32
CA ASP A 79 -3.12 -8.67 -23.55
C ASP A 79 -3.62 -9.26 -22.23
N CYS A 80 -2.79 -9.18 -21.20
CA CYS A 80 -3.08 -9.67 -19.84
C CYS A 80 -2.87 -8.55 -18.83
N ALA A 81 -3.90 -8.26 -18.04
CA ALA A 81 -3.87 -7.24 -17.00
C ALA A 81 -4.23 -7.86 -15.63
N ILE A 82 -3.36 -7.68 -14.66
CA ILE A 82 -3.62 -8.02 -13.26
C ILE A 82 -3.61 -6.71 -12.46
N ALA A 83 -4.79 -6.28 -12.03
CA ALA A 83 -4.98 -5.09 -11.23
C ALA A 83 -5.03 -5.44 -9.74
N ILE A 84 -4.34 -4.68 -8.91
CA ILE A 84 -4.36 -4.81 -7.45
C ILE A 84 -4.75 -3.45 -6.88
N THR A 85 -5.86 -3.41 -6.15
CA THR A 85 -6.35 -2.17 -5.53
C THR A 85 -6.04 -2.15 -4.04
N ILE A 86 -5.98 -0.95 -3.48
CA ILE A 86 -6.12 -0.77 -2.02
C ILE A 86 -7.38 -1.49 -1.54
N SER A 87 -7.41 -1.84 -0.26
CA SER A 87 -8.59 -2.44 0.38
C SER A 87 -9.88 -1.74 -0.01
N SER A 88 -10.88 -2.52 -0.46
CA SER A 88 -12.23 -2.04 -0.77
C SER A 88 -12.97 -1.49 0.46
N GLN A 89 -12.50 -1.81 1.67
CA GLN A 89 -13.02 -1.25 2.92
C GLN A 89 -12.52 0.18 3.19
N LEU A 90 -11.44 0.60 2.51
CA LEU A 90 -10.81 1.91 2.69
C LEU A 90 -11.11 2.87 1.54
N SER A 91 -11.43 2.35 0.34
CA SER A 91 -11.57 3.16 -0.87
C SER A 91 -12.53 2.57 -1.89
N GLY A 92 -13.10 3.43 -2.74
CA GLY A 92 -13.87 3.04 -3.92
C GLY A 92 -13.02 2.58 -5.12
N SER A 93 -11.70 2.51 -5.03
CA SER A 93 -10.78 2.16 -6.12
C SER A 93 -11.13 0.82 -6.77
N MET A 94 -11.46 -0.20 -5.96
CA MET A 94 -11.92 -1.51 -6.46
C MET A 94 -13.15 -1.40 -7.35
N ASN A 95 -14.16 -0.62 -6.94
CA ASN A 95 -15.38 -0.43 -7.72
C ASN A 95 -15.09 0.29 -9.06
N SER A 96 -14.20 1.29 -9.05
CA SER A 96 -13.75 1.97 -10.27
C SER A 96 -13.04 1.01 -11.22
N ALA A 97 -12.16 0.15 -10.69
CA ALA A 97 -11.45 -0.85 -11.48
C ALA A 97 -12.39 -1.91 -12.07
N LEU A 98 -13.40 -2.36 -11.31
CA LEU A 98 -14.43 -3.31 -11.79
C LEU A 98 -15.25 -2.72 -12.94
N ALA A 99 -15.71 -1.47 -12.82
CA ALA A 99 -16.42 -0.78 -13.89
C ALA A 99 -15.55 -0.65 -15.15
N ALA A 100 -14.29 -0.28 -14.99
CA ALA A 100 -13.33 -0.19 -16.10
C ALA A 100 -13.07 -1.54 -16.78
N ARG A 101 -12.98 -2.63 -16.01
CA ARG A 101 -12.85 -3.99 -16.57
C ARG A 101 -14.04 -4.31 -17.44
N ASP A 102 -15.26 -4.07 -16.96
CA ASP A 102 -16.47 -4.38 -17.71
C ASP A 102 -16.52 -3.57 -19.03
N MET A 103 -16.17 -2.27 -18.99
CA MET A 103 -16.01 -1.44 -20.20
C MET A 103 -14.94 -1.98 -21.17
N ALA A 104 -13.81 -2.49 -20.64
CA ALA A 104 -12.76 -3.07 -21.49
C ALA A 104 -13.21 -4.36 -22.17
N LEU A 105 -13.93 -5.23 -21.44
CA LEU A 105 -14.43 -6.50 -21.95
C LEU A 105 -15.62 -6.33 -22.91
N GLU A 106 -16.39 -5.24 -22.82
CA GLU A 106 -17.38 -4.88 -23.85
C GLU A 106 -16.73 -4.56 -25.20
N LYS A 107 -15.53 -3.93 -25.18
CA LYS A 107 -14.76 -3.61 -26.39
C LYS A 107 -13.99 -4.80 -26.94
N ASP A 108 -13.42 -5.61 -26.07
CA ASP A 108 -12.56 -6.75 -26.40
C ASP A 108 -12.81 -7.90 -25.40
N PRO A 109 -13.76 -8.82 -25.70
CA PRO A 109 -14.11 -9.93 -24.84
C PRO A 109 -13.01 -10.96 -24.59
N ASP A 110 -11.97 -10.99 -25.43
CA ASP A 110 -10.86 -11.94 -25.34
C ASP A 110 -9.74 -11.45 -24.38
N LYS A 111 -9.81 -10.20 -23.92
CA LYS A 111 -8.85 -9.67 -22.95
C LYS A 111 -8.89 -10.43 -21.63
N LYS A 112 -7.70 -10.70 -21.11
CA LYS A 112 -7.53 -11.32 -19.81
C LYS A 112 -7.32 -10.24 -18.74
N ILE A 113 -8.35 -9.95 -17.98
CA ILE A 113 -8.32 -8.93 -16.91
C ILE A 113 -8.81 -9.55 -15.61
N VAL A 114 -7.98 -9.49 -14.57
CA VAL A 114 -8.37 -9.82 -13.20
C VAL A 114 -8.11 -8.64 -12.27
N ILE A 115 -9.01 -8.43 -11.33
CA ILE A 115 -8.87 -7.42 -10.29
C ILE A 115 -8.80 -8.13 -8.95
N LEU A 116 -7.81 -7.76 -8.17
CA LEU A 116 -7.53 -8.29 -6.84
C LEU A 116 -7.75 -7.17 -5.82
N ASP A 117 -8.69 -7.38 -4.90
CA ASP A 117 -8.75 -6.58 -3.68
C ASP A 117 -7.60 -7.01 -2.77
N SER A 118 -6.67 -6.10 -2.48
CA SER A 118 -5.55 -6.45 -1.60
C SER A 118 -5.98 -6.64 -0.15
N LEU A 119 -7.14 -6.11 0.24
CA LEU A 119 -7.57 -5.94 1.63
C LEU A 119 -6.51 -5.20 2.48
N SER A 120 -5.63 -4.48 1.83
CA SER A 120 -4.45 -3.85 2.41
C SER A 120 -4.04 -2.58 1.65
N THR A 121 -2.78 -2.14 1.83
CA THR A 121 -2.17 -0.96 1.18
C THR A 121 -0.64 -1.06 1.21
N GLY A 122 0.05 -0.14 0.55
CA GLY A 122 1.49 0.11 0.69
C GLY A 122 2.36 -1.13 0.43
N PRO A 123 3.21 -1.49 1.41
CA PRO A 123 4.21 -2.54 1.23
C PRO A 123 3.60 -3.94 1.01
N GLU A 124 2.35 -4.20 1.41
CA GLU A 124 1.72 -5.49 1.13
C GLU A 124 1.35 -5.63 -0.35
N VAL A 125 0.82 -4.56 -0.97
CA VAL A 125 0.58 -4.52 -2.41
C VAL A 125 1.90 -4.69 -3.17
N LEU A 126 2.98 -4.06 -2.72
CA LEU A 126 4.32 -4.22 -3.27
C LEU A 126 4.78 -5.67 -3.26
N LEU A 127 4.65 -6.38 -2.13
CA LEU A 127 5.02 -7.80 -2.05
C LEU A 127 4.22 -8.65 -3.03
N CYS A 128 2.92 -8.37 -3.20
CA CYS A 128 2.07 -9.06 -4.17
C CYS A 128 2.50 -8.78 -5.62
N VAL A 129 2.84 -7.54 -5.97
CA VAL A 129 3.40 -7.17 -7.29
C VAL A 129 4.64 -8.00 -7.60
N LYS A 130 5.59 -8.06 -6.66
CA LYS A 130 6.84 -8.84 -6.85
C LYS A 130 6.58 -10.34 -6.99
N GLU A 131 5.63 -10.85 -6.24
CA GLU A 131 5.24 -12.26 -6.37
C GLU A 131 4.61 -12.55 -7.73
N ILE A 132 3.73 -11.69 -8.24
CA ILE A 132 3.16 -11.80 -9.58
C ILE A 132 4.26 -11.73 -10.65
N GLU A 133 5.20 -10.78 -10.55
CA GLU A 133 6.33 -10.70 -11.48
C GLU A 133 7.15 -11.99 -11.49
N ARG A 134 7.42 -12.57 -10.32
CA ARG A 134 8.15 -13.83 -10.19
C ARG A 134 7.43 -14.98 -10.90
N LEU A 135 6.12 -15.09 -10.73
CA LEU A 135 5.29 -16.13 -11.34
C LEU A 135 5.20 -15.98 -12.86
N ILE A 136 5.07 -14.74 -13.37
CA ILE A 136 5.11 -14.45 -14.82
C ILE A 136 6.46 -14.91 -15.41
N ARG A 137 7.58 -14.59 -14.74
CA ARG A 137 8.92 -15.00 -15.17
C ARG A 137 9.11 -16.53 -15.17
N GLN A 138 8.41 -17.23 -14.30
CA GLN A 138 8.38 -18.70 -14.27
C GLN A 138 7.49 -19.31 -15.36
N GLY A 139 6.71 -18.49 -16.08
CA GLY A 139 5.88 -18.94 -17.20
C GLY A 139 4.56 -19.59 -16.78
N LEU A 140 4.04 -19.30 -15.59
CA LEU A 140 2.73 -19.78 -15.17
C LEU A 140 1.62 -19.19 -16.04
N SER A 141 0.47 -19.87 -16.09
CA SER A 141 -0.71 -19.36 -16.79
C SER A 141 -1.32 -18.16 -16.09
N PHE A 142 -2.13 -17.35 -16.82
CA PHE A 142 -2.83 -16.20 -16.24
C PHE A 142 -3.72 -16.59 -15.05
N ASP A 143 -4.46 -17.68 -15.19
CA ASP A 143 -5.39 -18.15 -14.16
C ASP A 143 -4.65 -18.66 -12.91
N ASP A 144 -3.52 -19.37 -13.11
CA ASP A 144 -2.70 -19.85 -12.00
C ASP A 144 -2.06 -18.68 -11.24
N ILE A 145 -1.57 -17.66 -11.95
CA ILE A 145 -1.01 -16.46 -11.34
C ILE A 145 -2.08 -15.71 -10.54
N ALA A 146 -3.28 -15.52 -11.12
CA ALA A 146 -4.37 -14.84 -10.44
C ALA A 146 -4.83 -15.60 -9.18
N ALA A 147 -4.92 -16.93 -9.25
CA ALA A 147 -5.27 -17.77 -8.10
C ALA A 147 -4.20 -17.70 -7.00
N HIS A 148 -2.93 -17.79 -7.40
CA HIS A 148 -1.79 -17.72 -6.47
C HIS A 148 -1.71 -16.35 -5.78
N ALA A 149 -1.88 -15.25 -6.53
CA ALA A 149 -1.84 -13.90 -5.98
C ALA A 149 -2.96 -13.66 -4.94
N ARG A 150 -4.18 -14.18 -5.16
CA ARG A 150 -5.24 -14.15 -4.15
C ARG A 150 -4.84 -14.90 -2.87
N GLY A 151 -4.29 -16.11 -3.02
CA GLY A 151 -3.83 -16.90 -1.87
C GLY A 151 -2.62 -16.28 -1.16
N PHE A 152 -1.79 -15.53 -1.86
CA PHE A 152 -0.68 -14.78 -1.31
C PHE A 152 -1.17 -13.65 -0.40
N LEU A 153 -2.07 -12.80 -0.89
CA LEU A 153 -2.68 -11.70 -0.13
C LEU A 153 -3.43 -12.17 1.13
N GLN A 154 -3.94 -13.39 1.16
CA GLN A 154 -4.59 -13.95 2.36
C GLN A 154 -3.60 -14.36 3.46
N LYS A 155 -2.33 -14.52 3.13
CA LYS A 155 -1.28 -15.01 4.04
C LYS A 155 -0.37 -13.90 4.53
N THR A 156 -0.23 -12.85 3.75
CA THR A 156 0.56 -11.68 4.13
C THR A 156 -0.14 -10.87 5.23
N LYS A 157 0.62 -10.11 5.98
CA LYS A 157 0.14 -9.27 7.07
C LYS A 157 0.76 -7.89 6.96
N ILE A 158 0.00 -6.89 7.41
CA ILE A 158 0.45 -5.50 7.48
C ILE A 158 0.39 -4.99 8.92
N LEU A 159 1.46 -4.31 9.33
CA LEU A 159 1.51 -3.54 10.58
C LEU A 159 1.94 -2.12 10.26
N PHE A 160 1.51 -1.19 11.06
CA PHE A 160 1.96 0.19 10.95
C PHE A 160 2.19 0.83 12.32
N ALA A 161 3.07 1.82 12.35
CA ALA A 161 3.34 2.66 13.50
C ALA A 161 3.18 4.13 13.09
N LEU A 162 2.19 4.83 13.65
CA LEU A 162 1.87 6.21 13.30
C LEU A 162 1.92 7.08 14.54
N SER A 163 2.48 8.28 14.39
CA SER A 163 2.48 9.32 15.44
C SER A 163 1.16 10.09 15.51
N SER A 164 0.34 10.02 14.45
CA SER A 164 -0.99 10.61 14.36
C SER A 164 -1.93 9.69 13.58
N PHE A 165 -3.21 9.73 13.90
CA PHE A 165 -4.31 9.07 13.20
C PHE A 165 -5.33 10.10 12.68
N ASP A 166 -4.97 11.38 12.73
CA ASP A 166 -5.92 12.46 12.45
C ASP A 166 -6.54 12.34 11.07
N ASN A 167 -5.73 12.08 10.03
CA ASN A 167 -6.22 11.96 8.66
C ASN A 167 -7.07 10.68 8.47
N LEU A 168 -6.72 9.59 9.11
CA LEU A 168 -7.54 8.37 9.10
C LEU A 168 -8.91 8.59 9.75
N ILE A 169 -8.94 9.29 10.89
CA ILE A 169 -10.18 9.62 11.62
C ILE A 169 -11.03 10.62 10.85
N LYS A 170 -10.42 11.72 10.39
CA LYS A 170 -11.12 12.80 9.68
C LYS A 170 -11.77 12.32 8.38
N ASN A 171 -11.13 11.36 7.72
CA ASN A 171 -11.61 10.77 6.49
C ASN A 171 -12.46 9.49 6.71
N GLY A 172 -12.76 9.11 7.96
CA GLY A 172 -13.65 7.99 8.29
C GLY A 172 -13.09 6.60 8.00
N ARG A 173 -11.76 6.43 7.87
CA ARG A 173 -11.10 5.14 7.61
C ARG A 173 -10.84 4.37 8.90
N ILE A 174 -10.92 5.04 10.04
CA ILE A 174 -10.92 4.42 11.35
C ILE A 174 -12.00 5.11 12.21
N HIS A 175 -12.76 4.32 12.98
CA HIS A 175 -13.70 4.89 13.93
C HIS A 175 -12.97 5.66 15.04
N ARG A 176 -13.58 6.74 15.55
CA ARG A 176 -13.03 7.50 16.68
C ARG A 176 -12.73 6.54 17.83
N LEU A 177 -11.46 6.31 18.05
CA LEU A 177 -10.97 5.58 19.20
C LEU A 177 -11.06 6.53 20.40
N THR A 178 -12.17 6.47 21.12
CA THR A 178 -12.42 7.30 22.30
C THR A 178 -11.27 7.15 23.30
N GLY A 179 -10.52 8.23 23.51
CA GLY A 179 -9.45 8.33 24.52
C GLY A 179 -8.08 7.75 24.12
N MET A 180 -7.87 7.31 22.85
CA MET A 180 -6.67 6.53 22.55
C MET A 180 -5.45 7.33 22.10
N LEU A 181 -5.59 8.48 21.47
CA LEU A 181 -4.46 9.27 20.99
C LEU A 181 -4.68 10.75 21.27
N ALA A 182 -4.65 11.14 22.55
CA ALA A 182 -4.28 12.52 22.83
C ALA A 182 -2.86 12.73 22.26
N LYS A 183 -2.64 13.78 21.47
CA LYS A 183 -1.32 14.17 20.94
C LYS A 183 -0.33 14.36 22.10
N ALA A 184 0.24 13.24 22.58
CA ALA A 184 1.26 13.27 23.60
C ALA A 184 2.60 13.03 22.92
N LEU A 185 3.54 13.93 23.18
CA LEU A 185 4.87 13.92 22.59
C LEU A 185 5.54 12.54 22.68
N GLY A 186 5.89 11.97 21.53
CA GLY A 186 6.61 10.70 21.42
C GLY A 186 5.77 9.43 21.65
N ILE A 187 4.42 9.53 21.66
CA ILE A 187 3.54 8.36 21.65
C ILE A 187 3.13 8.02 20.21
N TRP A 188 3.23 6.75 19.88
CA TRP A 188 2.88 6.15 18.62
C TRP A 188 1.74 5.15 18.80
N GLY A 189 0.80 5.16 17.87
CA GLY A 189 -0.16 4.07 17.74
C GLY A 189 0.40 2.98 16.85
N ILE A 190 0.26 1.74 17.26
CA ILE A 190 0.55 0.56 16.47
C ILE A 190 -0.78 -0.05 16.03
N GLY A 191 -0.88 -0.39 14.76
CA GLY A 191 -2.07 -1.02 14.21
C GLY A 191 -1.75 -2.03 13.13
N SER A 192 -2.79 -2.72 12.67
CA SER A 192 -2.74 -3.77 11.66
C SER A 192 -3.89 -3.63 10.66
N GLY A 193 -3.84 -4.42 9.59
CA GLY A 193 -5.00 -4.73 8.77
C GLY A 193 -5.77 -5.93 9.32
N SER A 194 -7.10 -5.85 9.39
CA SER A 194 -7.93 -7.04 9.66
C SER A 194 -8.04 -7.93 8.42
N ASP A 195 -8.44 -9.18 8.61
CA ASP A 195 -8.68 -10.12 7.48
C ASP A 195 -9.78 -9.64 6.52
N GLU A 196 -10.65 -8.69 6.97
CA GLU A 196 -11.63 -8.04 6.08
C GLU A 196 -11.10 -6.76 5.42
N GLY A 197 -9.85 -6.37 5.65
CA GLY A 197 -9.24 -5.18 5.05
C GLY A 197 -9.55 -3.86 5.75
N LYS A 198 -9.93 -3.89 7.02
CA LYS A 198 -10.15 -2.70 7.86
C LYS A 198 -8.91 -2.40 8.70
N ILE A 199 -8.76 -1.14 9.08
CA ILE A 199 -7.70 -0.71 9.99
C ILE A 199 -8.07 -1.09 11.42
N THR A 200 -7.15 -1.79 12.10
CA THR A 200 -7.28 -2.22 13.51
C THR A 200 -6.21 -1.54 14.34
N PHE A 201 -6.58 -1.04 15.51
CA PHE A 201 -5.63 -0.52 16.48
C PHE A 201 -5.21 -1.65 17.43
N GLU A 202 -3.91 -1.85 17.59
CA GLU A 202 -3.34 -2.92 18.41
C GLU A 202 -2.85 -2.39 19.78
N SER A 203 -1.98 -1.40 19.76
CA SER A 203 -1.33 -0.92 20.98
C SER A 203 -0.72 0.47 20.84
N LYS A 204 -0.10 0.95 21.94
CA LYS A 204 0.69 2.18 21.96
C LYS A 204 2.14 1.88 22.32
N ALA A 205 3.04 2.65 21.72
CA ALA A 205 4.46 2.61 22.08
C ALA A 205 4.99 4.03 22.31
N ARG A 206 5.93 4.20 23.22
CA ARG A 206 6.56 5.49 23.48
C ARG A 206 8.03 5.44 23.09
N GLY A 207 8.39 6.30 22.13
CA GLY A 207 9.74 6.41 21.61
C GLY A 207 10.12 5.31 20.60
N ALA A 208 11.06 5.63 19.72
CA ALA A 208 11.47 4.80 18.59
C ALA A 208 11.83 3.34 18.96
N LYS A 209 12.61 3.17 20.03
CA LYS A 209 13.02 1.82 20.48
C LYS A 209 11.82 0.93 20.81
N LYS A 210 10.82 1.48 21.54
CA LYS A 210 9.63 0.71 21.92
C LYS A 210 8.73 0.43 20.72
N VAL A 211 8.63 1.36 19.77
CA VAL A 211 7.92 1.15 18.49
C VAL A 211 8.48 -0.08 17.78
N VAL A 212 9.78 -0.12 17.53
CA VAL A 212 10.45 -1.23 16.85
C VAL A 212 10.25 -2.55 17.62
N GLN A 213 10.46 -2.54 18.93
CA GLN A 213 10.24 -3.73 19.76
C GLN A 213 8.79 -4.25 19.65
N THR A 214 7.81 -3.34 19.65
CA THR A 214 6.39 -3.73 19.56
C THR A 214 6.09 -4.32 18.18
N LEU A 215 6.52 -3.68 17.08
CA LEU A 215 6.33 -4.22 15.72
C LEU A 215 6.92 -5.63 15.60
N VAL A 216 8.17 -5.83 16.02
CA VAL A 216 8.85 -7.13 15.97
C VAL A 216 8.16 -8.18 16.85
N SER A 217 7.70 -7.79 18.06
CA SER A 217 6.93 -8.68 18.94
C SER A 217 5.63 -9.13 18.28
N THR A 218 4.90 -8.18 17.67
CA THR A 218 3.64 -8.48 16.95
C THR A 218 3.87 -9.38 15.75
N MET A 219 4.94 -9.15 14.96
CA MET A 219 5.32 -10.07 13.86
C MET A 219 5.53 -11.50 14.37
N LYS A 220 6.22 -11.66 15.53
CA LYS A 220 6.43 -12.95 16.16
C LYS A 220 5.13 -13.59 16.64
N GLU A 221 4.25 -12.81 17.26
CA GLU A 221 2.92 -13.25 17.73
C GLU A 221 2.02 -13.69 16.55
N HIS A 222 2.16 -13.04 15.39
CA HIS A 222 1.50 -13.43 14.13
C HIS A 222 2.14 -14.66 13.45
N GLY A 223 3.19 -15.25 14.05
CA GLY A 223 3.83 -16.47 13.55
C GLY A 223 4.83 -16.23 12.42
N PHE A 224 5.36 -15.02 12.25
CA PHE A 224 6.41 -14.77 11.25
C PHE A 224 7.67 -15.57 11.57
N ILE A 225 8.16 -16.31 10.58
CA ILE A 225 9.32 -17.21 10.69
C ILE A 225 10.47 -16.83 9.74
N GLY A 226 10.36 -15.69 9.07
CA GLY A 226 11.27 -15.24 8.01
C GLY A 226 10.61 -15.27 6.63
N GLY A 227 11.26 -14.68 5.64
CA GLY A 227 10.74 -14.58 4.27
C GLY A 227 10.94 -13.17 3.68
N ASN A 228 10.00 -12.73 2.85
CA ASN A 228 10.05 -11.40 2.26
C ASN A 228 9.34 -10.38 3.17
N VAL A 229 10.00 -9.26 3.40
CA VAL A 229 9.46 -8.13 4.16
C VAL A 229 9.62 -6.86 3.34
N ALA A 230 8.60 -6.04 3.32
CA ALA A 230 8.68 -4.69 2.77
C ALA A 230 8.36 -3.66 3.86
N ILE A 231 9.16 -2.61 3.93
CA ILE A 231 9.00 -1.52 4.89
C ILE A 231 8.86 -0.21 4.12
N SER A 232 7.73 0.47 4.27
CA SER A 232 7.52 1.82 3.75
C SER A 232 7.63 2.84 4.88
N HIS A 233 8.30 3.97 4.63
CA HIS A 233 8.47 5.03 5.62
C HIS A 233 8.09 6.40 5.06
N CYS A 234 7.39 7.20 5.85
CA CYS A 234 7.09 8.59 5.53
C CYS A 234 8.16 9.50 6.17
N ASP A 235 9.17 9.87 5.39
CA ASP A 235 10.31 10.70 5.82
C ASP A 235 10.98 10.21 7.12
N ASN A 236 11.15 8.89 7.27
CA ASN A 236 11.70 8.27 8.49
C ASN A 236 12.58 7.04 8.20
N LEU A 237 13.54 7.20 7.29
CA LEU A 237 14.46 6.12 6.90
C LEU A 237 15.22 5.54 8.11
N ALA A 238 15.59 6.38 9.08
CA ALA A 238 16.36 5.95 10.25
C ALA A 238 15.60 4.91 11.10
N LEU A 239 14.28 5.12 11.29
CA LEU A 239 13.45 4.16 12.03
C LEU A 239 13.20 2.88 11.20
N ALA A 240 13.00 3.03 9.88
CA ALA A 240 12.87 1.88 8.97
C ALA A 240 14.13 1.00 8.98
N GLN A 241 15.32 1.62 8.98
CA GLN A 241 16.59 0.89 9.07
C GLN A 241 16.76 0.21 10.43
N THR A 242 16.33 0.86 11.53
CA THR A 242 16.35 0.25 12.86
C THR A 242 15.41 -0.97 12.93
N LEU A 243 14.22 -0.87 12.34
CA LEU A 243 13.28 -1.99 12.26
C LEU A 243 13.88 -3.13 11.44
N LYS A 244 14.46 -2.83 10.26
CA LYS A 244 15.14 -3.83 9.42
C LYS A 244 16.20 -4.60 10.21
N ASN A 245 17.08 -3.91 10.91
CA ASN A 245 18.15 -4.56 11.68
C ASN A 245 17.56 -5.44 12.78
N SER A 246 16.54 -4.97 13.51
CA SER A 246 15.88 -5.75 14.56
C SER A 246 15.14 -6.98 14.03
N ILE A 247 14.63 -6.96 12.79
CA ILE A 247 14.05 -8.13 12.13
C ILE A 247 15.16 -9.13 11.79
N LEU A 248 16.26 -8.66 11.19
CA LEU A 248 17.40 -9.53 10.80
C LEU A 248 18.11 -10.15 12.00
N ASP A 249 18.16 -9.47 13.15
CA ASP A 249 18.72 -10.03 14.39
C ASP A 249 17.97 -11.29 14.88
N ILE A 250 16.70 -11.47 14.47
CA ILE A 250 15.88 -12.61 14.86
C ILE A 250 15.70 -13.62 13.72
N TRP A 251 15.50 -13.10 12.50
CA TRP A 251 15.24 -13.89 11.30
C TRP A 251 16.28 -13.57 10.22
N GLU A 252 17.47 -14.12 10.37
CA GLU A 252 18.65 -13.82 9.54
C GLU A 252 18.41 -14.02 8.03
N ASN A 253 17.57 -15.00 7.65
CA ASN A 253 17.27 -15.35 6.25
C ASN A 253 16.11 -14.51 5.68
N THR A 254 15.82 -13.34 6.21
CA THR A 254 14.76 -12.46 5.74
C THR A 254 15.27 -11.52 4.66
N SER A 255 14.57 -11.44 3.53
CA SER A 255 14.81 -10.43 2.51
C SER A 255 13.99 -9.18 2.82
N ILE A 256 14.65 -8.03 3.02
CA ILE A 256 13.96 -6.81 3.45
C ILE A 256 14.23 -5.68 2.46
N GLU A 257 13.15 -5.15 1.90
CA GLU A 257 13.14 -3.94 1.08
C GLU A 257 12.63 -2.75 1.88
N ILE A 258 13.27 -1.59 1.72
CA ILE A 258 12.84 -0.33 2.35
C ILE A 258 12.58 0.68 1.25
N LEU A 259 11.42 1.34 1.29
CA LEU A 259 11.02 2.38 0.34
C LEU A 259 10.45 3.59 1.09
N PRO A 260 10.53 4.79 0.51
CA PRO A 260 9.70 5.90 0.94
C PRO A 260 8.23 5.62 0.58
N THR A 261 7.30 6.07 1.41
CA THR A 261 5.88 6.12 1.04
C THR A 261 5.66 7.10 -0.10
N ARG A 262 4.68 6.80 -0.98
CA ARG A 262 4.16 7.74 -1.97
C ARG A 262 3.03 8.58 -1.38
N GLY A 263 2.35 9.36 -2.25
CA GLY A 263 1.41 10.39 -1.81
C GLY A 263 0.30 9.88 -0.90
N LEU A 264 -0.44 8.85 -1.31
CA LEU A 264 -1.57 8.34 -0.53
C LEU A 264 -1.13 7.78 0.82
N CYS A 265 -0.10 6.93 0.82
CA CYS A 265 0.43 6.37 2.05
C CYS A 265 1.05 7.45 2.95
N SER A 266 1.74 8.45 2.37
CA SER A 266 2.28 9.59 3.13
C SER A 266 1.18 10.45 3.76
N TYR A 267 0.08 10.69 3.04
CA TYR A 267 -1.04 11.47 3.55
C TYR A 267 -1.66 10.84 4.81
N TYR A 268 -1.82 9.51 4.82
CA TYR A 268 -2.41 8.80 5.95
C TYR A 268 -1.41 8.41 7.05
N ALA A 269 -0.16 8.12 6.69
CA ALA A 269 0.88 7.79 7.66
C ALA A 269 1.43 9.04 8.37
N GLU A 270 1.31 10.20 7.74
CA GLU A 270 1.89 11.46 8.17
C GLU A 270 3.41 11.37 8.37
N ARG A 271 4.10 12.50 8.53
CA ARG A 271 5.55 12.51 8.70
C ARG A 271 5.99 11.68 9.90
N GLY A 272 6.93 10.80 9.66
CA GLY A 272 7.46 9.88 10.66
C GLY A 272 6.85 8.49 10.59
N GLY A 273 5.66 8.30 9.96
CA GLY A 273 4.96 7.03 9.89
C GLY A 273 5.79 5.89 9.29
N LEU A 274 5.51 4.67 9.73
CA LEU A 274 6.13 3.42 9.29
C LEU A 274 5.06 2.37 9.00
N ILE A 275 5.21 1.67 7.88
CA ILE A 275 4.34 0.58 7.48
C ILE A 275 5.23 -0.61 7.13
N VAL A 276 4.91 -1.81 7.61
CA VAL A 276 5.66 -3.03 7.33
C VAL A 276 4.72 -4.16 6.97
N SER A 277 5.08 -4.92 5.92
CA SER A 277 4.36 -6.13 5.50
C SER A 277 5.30 -7.31 5.35
N TYR A 278 4.77 -8.52 5.64
CA TYR A 278 5.53 -9.77 5.73
C TYR A 278 4.64 -10.98 5.45
#